data_b0ad31d3b311d586702a13acba555e09
#
_entry.id   b0ad31d3b311d586702a13acba555e09
#
_cell.length_a   1.000
_cell.length_b   1.000
_cell.length_c   1.000
_cell.angle_alpha   90.00
_cell.angle_beta   90.00
_cell.angle_gamma   90.00
#
_symmetry.space_group_name_H-M   'P 1'
#
loop_
_entity.id
_entity.type
_entity.pdbx_description
1 polymer ?
#
loop_
_entity_poly.entity_id
_entity_poly.type
_entity_poly.pdbx_seq_one_letter_code
_entity_poly.pdbx_strand_id
1 'polypeptide(L)'
;TSGVAYESSFNKLLKWSWERRSKNLETFEFEVEVPNYKEIYENENIVTTWIGHETFLYQNKDINVLTDPHFTQRASPLNFAGPKRYMAPGMKIDDLPNIDVVTISHSHYDHLDYMSVKLLAEKFDNILFLVPLGLKKWFESKGIYNVRELDWWDSLIIQETLITFVPVQHWSARGLFDRNETLWGAWHFKNKFHSFIHL
;
A
#
# COMPACT_ATOMS: atom_id res chain seq x y z
N THR A 1 -4.23 1.67 29.45
CA THR A 1 -4.39 1.12 28.10
C THR A 1 -5.04 -0.24 28.20
N SER A 2 -6.37 -0.31 28.09
CA SER A 2 -7.13 -1.56 28.07
C SER A 2 -6.89 -2.21 26.69
N GLY A 3 -5.93 -3.13 26.61
CA GLY A 3 -5.73 -3.98 25.45
C GLY A 3 -6.92 -4.89 25.29
N VAL A 4 -7.82 -4.57 24.36
CA VAL A 4 -8.83 -5.54 23.90
C VAL A 4 -8.09 -6.58 23.07
N ALA A 5 -7.76 -7.71 23.69
CA ALA A 5 -7.25 -8.88 22.98
C ALA A 5 -8.38 -9.38 22.04
N TYR A 6 -8.21 -9.17 20.75
CA TYR A 6 -9.11 -9.71 19.75
C TYR A 6 -8.81 -11.20 19.57
N GLU A 7 -9.51 -12.05 20.30
CA GLU A 7 -9.49 -13.50 20.07
C GLU A 7 -10.29 -13.82 18.82
N SER A 8 -9.63 -13.90 17.69
CA SER A 8 -10.23 -14.48 16.48
C SER A 8 -10.24 -16.00 16.59
N SER A 9 -11.35 -16.59 17.04
CA SER A 9 -11.55 -18.02 16.97
C SER A 9 -11.68 -18.45 15.50
N PHE A 10 -10.98 -19.53 15.09
CA PHE A 10 -11.09 -20.14 13.75
C PHE A 10 -12.54 -20.36 13.32
N ASN A 11 -13.41 -20.73 14.25
CA ASN A 11 -14.84 -20.88 14.00
C ASN A 11 -15.55 -19.57 13.63
N LYS A 12 -15.12 -18.42 14.21
CA LYS A 12 -15.65 -17.09 13.84
C LYS A 12 -15.24 -16.72 12.43
N LEU A 13 -14.01 -17.07 12.04
CA LEU A 13 -13.47 -16.82 10.70
C LEU A 13 -14.21 -17.67 9.63
N LEU A 14 -14.46 -18.94 9.92
CA LEU A 14 -15.26 -19.82 9.05
C LEU A 14 -16.71 -19.32 8.89
N LYS A 15 -17.35 -18.95 10.02
CA LYS A 15 -18.70 -18.40 10.02
C LYS A 15 -18.78 -17.11 9.20
N TRP A 16 -17.85 -16.18 9.42
CA TRP A 16 -17.75 -14.93 8.68
C TRP A 16 -17.52 -15.16 7.17
N SER A 17 -16.63 -16.08 6.81
CA SER A 17 -16.36 -16.46 5.42
C SER A 17 -17.60 -17.04 4.73
N TRP A 18 -18.38 -17.87 5.45
CA TRP A 18 -19.60 -18.44 4.94
C TRP A 18 -20.72 -17.40 4.79
N GLU A 19 -20.93 -16.56 5.80
CA GLU A 19 -21.91 -15.47 5.77
C GLU A 19 -21.61 -14.46 4.65
N ARG A 20 -20.33 -14.20 4.38
CA ARG A 20 -19.92 -13.30 3.29
C ARG A 20 -20.19 -13.88 1.90
N ARG A 21 -20.04 -15.20 1.73
CA ARG A 21 -20.37 -15.88 0.46
C ARG A 21 -21.86 -15.88 0.14
N SER A 22 -22.70 -15.84 1.14
CA SER A 22 -24.17 -15.85 0.98
C SER A 22 -24.77 -14.46 0.74
N LYS A 23 -24.00 -13.38 0.91
CA LYS A 23 -24.46 -12.01 0.65
C LYS A 23 -24.19 -11.67 -0.83
N ASN A 24 -25.27 -11.49 -1.60
CA ASN A 24 -25.21 -10.76 -2.87
C ASN A 24 -24.93 -9.30 -2.54
N LEU A 25 -23.66 -8.89 -2.63
CA LEU A 25 -23.30 -7.49 -2.50
C LEU A 25 -23.59 -6.82 -3.83
N GLU A 26 -24.37 -5.76 -3.81
CA GLU A 26 -24.58 -4.91 -4.99
C GLU A 26 -23.25 -4.37 -5.44
N THR A 27 -22.95 -4.52 -6.73
CA THR A 27 -21.78 -3.90 -7.35
C THR A 27 -22.18 -2.51 -7.82
N PHE A 28 -21.47 -1.49 -7.36
CA PHE A 28 -21.65 -0.13 -7.84
C PHE A 28 -20.60 0.16 -8.90
N GLU A 29 -21.00 0.75 -10.01
CA GLU A 29 -20.10 1.37 -10.97
C GLU A 29 -19.90 2.82 -10.55
N PHE A 30 -18.66 3.22 -10.32
CA PHE A 30 -18.29 4.59 -10.06
C PHE A 30 -17.69 5.20 -11.31
N GLU A 31 -18.04 6.43 -11.59
CA GLU A 31 -17.37 7.22 -12.61
C GLU A 31 -15.93 7.48 -12.14
N VAL A 32 -14.96 7.14 -12.98
CA VAL A 32 -13.54 7.28 -12.67
C VAL A 32 -13.01 8.51 -13.39
N GLU A 33 -12.62 9.52 -12.62
CA GLU A 33 -11.91 10.67 -13.16
C GLU A 33 -10.45 10.32 -13.42
N VAL A 34 -9.94 10.64 -14.61
CA VAL A 34 -8.53 10.52 -14.94
C VAL A 34 -7.84 11.85 -14.63
N PRO A 35 -6.90 11.89 -13.66
CA PRO A 35 -6.23 13.13 -13.29
C PRO A 35 -5.43 13.74 -14.46
N ASN A 36 -5.43 15.07 -14.57
CA ASN A 36 -4.57 15.78 -15.48
C ASN A 36 -3.18 15.99 -14.86
N TYR A 37 -2.28 15.04 -15.05
CA TYR A 37 -0.94 15.06 -14.46
C TYR A 37 -0.09 16.29 -14.83
N LYS A 38 -0.33 16.92 -15.98
CA LYS A 38 0.42 18.11 -16.40
C LYS A 38 0.19 19.30 -15.48
N GLU A 39 -1.04 19.47 -14.99
CA GLU A 39 -1.37 20.56 -14.07
C GLU A 39 -0.72 20.36 -12.67
N ILE A 40 -0.42 19.12 -12.29
CA ILE A 40 0.17 18.80 -10.99
C ILE A 40 1.61 19.29 -10.90
N TYR A 41 2.39 19.15 -11.96
CA TYR A 41 3.79 19.57 -12.00
C TYR A 41 4.00 21.08 -12.08
N GLU A 42 2.98 21.83 -12.47
CA GLU A 42 3.04 23.29 -12.61
C GLU A 42 2.66 24.02 -11.32
N ASN A 43 2.09 23.33 -10.35
CA ASN A 43 1.63 23.88 -9.08
C ASN A 43 2.54 23.46 -7.92
N GLU A 44 2.81 24.38 -6.98
CA GLU A 44 3.47 24.06 -5.70
C GLU A 44 2.56 23.25 -4.74
N ASN A 45 1.37 22.88 -5.19
CA ASN A 45 0.38 22.15 -4.43
C ASN A 45 0.67 20.66 -4.37
N ILE A 46 0.24 20.02 -3.29
CA ILE A 46 0.15 18.57 -3.19
C ILE A 46 -1.14 18.10 -3.87
N VAL A 47 -1.02 17.04 -4.65
CA VAL A 47 -2.16 16.31 -5.18
C VAL A 47 -2.11 14.87 -4.65
N THR A 48 -3.24 14.41 -4.16
CA THR A 48 -3.42 13.02 -3.74
C THR A 48 -4.53 12.39 -4.56
N THR A 49 -4.19 11.37 -5.33
CA THR A 49 -5.13 10.63 -6.18
C THR A 49 -5.40 9.27 -5.56
N TRP A 50 -6.66 8.99 -5.24
CA TRP A 50 -7.07 7.65 -4.80
C TRP A 50 -7.21 6.72 -6.01
N ILE A 51 -6.41 5.66 -6.03
CA ILE A 51 -6.41 4.67 -7.12
C ILE A 51 -7.36 3.50 -6.80
N GLY A 52 -7.50 3.19 -5.53
CA GLY A 52 -8.43 2.16 -5.07
C GLY A 52 -7.88 1.36 -3.89
N HIS A 53 -8.74 0.91 -3.00
CA HIS A 53 -8.40 0.33 -1.70
C HIS A 53 -7.49 1.30 -0.92
N GLU A 54 -6.32 0.88 -0.49
CA GLU A 54 -5.33 1.73 0.20
C GLU A 54 -4.23 2.27 -0.74
N THR A 55 -4.44 2.13 -2.07
CA THR A 55 -3.49 2.66 -3.06
C THR A 55 -3.79 4.11 -3.36
N PHE A 56 -2.88 4.99 -2.97
CA PHE A 56 -2.90 6.42 -3.27
C PHE A 56 -1.62 6.83 -4.01
N LEU A 57 -1.77 7.73 -4.96
CA LEU A 57 -0.66 8.44 -5.58
C LEU A 57 -0.58 9.83 -4.95
N TYR A 58 0.46 10.07 -4.16
CA TYR A 58 0.82 11.36 -3.60
C TYR A 58 1.84 12.01 -4.51
N GLN A 59 1.59 13.24 -4.92
CA GLN A 59 2.44 14.00 -5.83
C GLN A 59 2.66 15.41 -5.31
N ASN A 60 3.89 15.85 -5.41
CA ASN A 60 4.25 17.25 -5.33
C ASN A 60 5.30 17.54 -6.43
N LYS A 61 5.77 18.76 -6.54
CA LYS A 61 6.75 19.15 -7.57
C LYS A 61 8.07 18.35 -7.54
N ASP A 62 8.40 17.76 -6.39
CA ASP A 62 9.69 17.13 -6.16
C ASP A 62 9.61 15.60 -6.21
N ILE A 63 8.51 14.99 -5.76
CA ILE A 63 8.42 13.53 -5.56
C ILE A 63 7.02 12.97 -5.87
N ASN A 64 6.99 11.81 -6.48
CA ASN A 64 5.80 10.98 -6.65
C ASN A 64 5.91 9.74 -5.77
N VAL A 65 4.97 9.58 -4.84
CA VAL A 65 4.92 8.44 -3.92
C VAL A 65 3.65 7.63 -4.16
N LEU A 66 3.80 6.33 -4.32
CA LEU A 66 2.69 5.39 -4.43
C LEU A 66 2.59 4.58 -3.13
N THR A 67 1.43 4.60 -2.48
CA THR A 67 1.20 3.86 -1.23
C THR A 67 0.52 2.53 -1.49
N ASP A 68 0.90 1.48 -0.75
CA ASP A 68 0.26 0.15 -0.71
C ASP A 68 -0.30 -0.32 -2.06
N PRO A 69 0.55 -0.48 -3.10
CA PRO A 69 0.10 -0.73 -4.46
C PRO A 69 -0.58 -2.09 -4.59
N HIS A 70 -1.90 -2.07 -4.86
CA HIS A 70 -2.71 -3.23 -5.09
C HIS A 70 -3.52 -3.07 -6.38
N PHE A 71 -2.98 -3.58 -7.50
CA PHE A 71 -3.59 -3.49 -8.83
C PHE A 71 -4.22 -4.79 -9.30
N THR A 72 -3.97 -5.91 -8.59
CA THR A 72 -4.55 -7.20 -8.95
C THR A 72 -6.02 -7.33 -8.55
N GLN A 73 -6.70 -8.33 -9.10
CA GLN A 73 -8.13 -8.57 -8.85
C GLN A 73 -8.42 -9.13 -7.45
N ARG A 74 -7.40 -9.69 -6.77
CA ARG A 74 -7.59 -10.36 -5.48
C ARG A 74 -6.47 -10.05 -4.50
N ALA A 75 -6.85 -9.77 -3.27
CA ALA A 75 -5.94 -9.72 -2.13
C ALA A 75 -5.62 -11.15 -1.66
N SER A 76 -4.77 -11.85 -2.40
CA SER A 76 -4.49 -13.27 -2.18
C SER A 76 -3.19 -13.71 -2.85
N PRO A 77 -2.50 -14.73 -2.32
CA PRO A 77 -1.40 -15.37 -3.04
C PRO A 77 -1.85 -16.15 -4.29
N LEU A 78 -3.18 -16.40 -4.42
CA LEU A 78 -3.78 -17.16 -5.50
C LEU A 78 -4.66 -16.24 -6.36
N ASN A 79 -4.47 -16.26 -7.67
CA ASN A 79 -5.23 -15.42 -8.61
C ASN A 79 -6.69 -15.85 -8.78
N PHE A 80 -7.04 -17.09 -8.42
CA PHE A 80 -8.38 -17.67 -8.54
C PHE A 80 -9.17 -17.73 -7.23
N ALA A 81 -8.52 -17.52 -6.07
CA ALA A 81 -9.14 -17.64 -4.74
C ALA A 81 -8.79 -16.46 -3.84
N GLY A 82 -9.61 -16.21 -2.83
CA GLY A 82 -9.45 -15.11 -1.87
C GLY A 82 -10.32 -13.89 -2.18
N PRO A 83 -10.27 -12.86 -1.34
CA PRO A 83 -11.09 -11.65 -1.50
C PRO A 83 -10.88 -11.01 -2.86
N LYS A 84 -11.97 -10.76 -3.58
CA LYS A 84 -11.97 -10.04 -4.85
C LYS A 84 -12.27 -8.57 -4.61
N ARG A 85 -11.61 -7.66 -5.34
CA ARG A 85 -11.94 -6.25 -5.28
C ARG A 85 -13.32 -5.98 -5.91
N TYR A 86 -14.00 -4.96 -5.41
CA TYR A 86 -15.34 -4.59 -5.88
C TYR A 86 -15.30 -3.75 -7.15
N MET A 87 -14.27 -2.93 -7.31
CA MET A 87 -14.09 -2.03 -8.45
C MET A 87 -12.67 -2.16 -9.01
N ALA A 88 -12.51 -1.87 -10.29
CA ALA A 88 -11.19 -1.79 -10.90
C ALA A 88 -10.37 -0.65 -10.25
N PRO A 89 -9.02 -0.72 -10.30
CA PRO A 89 -8.20 0.44 -9.97
C PRO A 89 -8.58 1.62 -10.86
N GLY A 90 -8.64 2.82 -10.29
CA GLY A 90 -8.94 4.05 -11.03
C GLY A 90 -7.87 4.42 -12.06
N MET A 91 -6.71 3.75 -11.99
CA MET A 91 -5.58 3.95 -12.90
C MET A 91 -4.88 2.62 -13.12
N LYS A 92 -4.31 2.40 -14.31
CA LYS A 92 -3.43 1.26 -14.58
C LYS A 92 -1.99 1.60 -14.24
N ILE A 93 -1.17 0.58 -13.99
CA ILE A 93 0.27 0.76 -13.78
C ILE A 93 0.91 1.45 -14.99
N ASP A 94 0.45 1.14 -16.20
CA ASP A 94 0.99 1.73 -17.44
C ASP A 94 0.73 3.24 -17.55
N ASP A 95 -0.34 3.72 -16.95
CA ASP A 95 -0.76 5.13 -16.98
C ASP A 95 -0.14 5.95 -15.82
N LEU A 96 0.56 5.30 -14.89
CA LEU A 96 1.25 5.99 -13.79
C LEU A 96 2.37 6.90 -14.31
N PRO A 97 2.52 8.11 -13.74
CA PRO A 97 3.70 8.93 -13.94
C PRO A 97 4.95 8.21 -13.43
N ASN A 98 6.13 8.83 -13.59
CA ASN A 98 7.32 8.31 -12.92
C ASN A 98 7.07 8.21 -11.41
N ILE A 99 7.33 7.06 -10.82
CA ILE A 99 7.21 6.84 -9.37
C ILE A 99 8.60 6.77 -8.77
N ASP A 100 8.88 7.67 -7.83
CA ASP A 100 10.17 7.74 -7.14
C ASP A 100 10.20 6.79 -5.94
N VAL A 101 9.09 6.70 -5.20
CA VAL A 101 8.98 5.91 -3.98
C VAL A 101 7.69 5.12 -3.95
N VAL A 102 7.79 3.88 -3.52
CA VAL A 102 6.64 3.05 -3.09
C VAL A 102 6.76 2.84 -1.59
N THR A 103 5.67 3.06 -0.86
CA THR A 103 5.61 2.73 0.57
C THR A 103 4.66 1.57 0.82
N ILE A 104 5.05 0.66 1.73
CA ILE A 104 4.23 -0.46 2.18
C ILE A 104 3.95 -0.28 3.67
N SER A 105 2.69 -0.24 4.06
CA SER A 105 2.29 -0.08 5.47
C SER A 105 2.50 -1.36 6.29
N HIS A 106 2.20 -2.52 5.72
CA HIS A 106 2.36 -3.83 6.35
C HIS A 106 2.24 -4.99 5.34
N SER A 107 2.38 -6.22 5.83
CA SER A 107 2.53 -7.41 4.97
C SER A 107 1.23 -8.04 4.46
N HIS A 108 0.02 -7.57 4.79
CA HIS A 108 -1.22 -8.15 4.29
C HIS A 108 -1.31 -8.11 2.75
N TYR A 109 -2.08 -9.04 2.16
CA TYR A 109 -2.14 -9.21 0.70
C TYR A 109 -2.81 -8.05 -0.04
N ASP A 110 -3.64 -7.28 0.62
CA ASP A 110 -4.33 -6.10 0.10
C ASP A 110 -3.50 -4.81 0.19
N HIS A 111 -2.34 -4.85 0.86
CA HIS A 111 -1.36 -3.77 0.97
C HIS A 111 -0.04 -4.11 0.30
N LEU A 112 0.42 -5.36 0.41
CA LEU A 112 1.62 -5.85 -0.27
C LEU A 112 1.22 -6.89 -1.34
N ASP A 113 0.86 -6.41 -2.51
CA ASP A 113 0.54 -7.24 -3.67
C ASP A 113 1.80 -7.52 -4.49
N TYR A 114 2.22 -8.79 -4.54
CA TYR A 114 3.45 -9.20 -5.23
C TYR A 114 3.48 -8.80 -6.70
N MET A 115 2.39 -9.01 -7.43
CA MET A 115 2.37 -8.68 -8.86
C MET A 115 2.47 -7.19 -9.10
N SER A 116 1.82 -6.38 -8.25
CA SER A 116 1.92 -4.93 -8.34
C SER A 116 3.35 -4.43 -8.08
N VAL A 117 4.00 -4.86 -6.99
CA VAL A 117 5.38 -4.42 -6.70
C VAL A 117 6.37 -4.91 -7.74
N LYS A 118 6.17 -6.13 -8.29
CA LYS A 118 6.99 -6.66 -9.37
C LYS A 118 6.91 -5.81 -10.64
N LEU A 119 5.68 -5.53 -11.11
CA LEU A 119 5.47 -4.72 -12.31
C LEU A 119 5.98 -3.29 -12.14
N LEU A 120 5.85 -2.71 -10.96
CA LEU A 120 6.39 -1.39 -10.65
C LEU A 120 7.93 -1.39 -10.69
N ALA A 121 8.56 -2.41 -10.12
CA ALA A 121 10.02 -2.55 -10.14
C ALA A 121 10.57 -2.80 -11.57
N GLU A 122 9.79 -3.49 -12.43
CA GLU A 122 10.14 -3.70 -13.84
C GLU A 122 9.94 -2.45 -14.70
N LYS A 123 8.97 -1.59 -14.33
CA LYS A 123 8.64 -0.38 -15.10
C LYS A 123 9.55 0.80 -14.77
N PHE A 124 9.95 0.95 -13.50
CA PHE A 124 10.68 2.13 -13.02
C PHE A 124 12.05 1.73 -12.48
N ASP A 125 13.11 1.99 -13.22
CA ASP A 125 14.49 1.52 -12.93
C ASP A 125 15.04 1.97 -11.56
N ASN A 126 14.64 3.16 -11.07
CA ASN A 126 15.17 3.75 -9.84
C ASN A 126 14.15 3.81 -8.69
N ILE A 127 13.03 3.14 -8.81
CA ILE A 127 11.98 3.15 -7.78
C ILE A 127 12.53 2.62 -6.44
N LEU A 128 12.34 3.38 -5.37
CA LEU A 128 12.73 2.97 -4.02
C LEU A 128 11.51 2.43 -3.27
N PHE A 129 11.63 1.22 -2.72
CA PHE A 129 10.61 0.65 -1.84
C PHE A 129 10.96 0.94 -0.38
N LEU A 130 10.10 1.67 0.32
CA LEU A 130 10.16 1.88 1.77
C LEU A 130 9.21 0.91 2.44
N VAL A 131 9.72 0.09 3.33
CA VAL A 131 8.96 -1.02 3.91
C VAL A 131 9.18 -1.11 5.43
N PRO A 132 8.25 -1.68 6.18
CA PRO A 132 8.44 -1.97 7.59
C PRO A 132 9.60 -2.94 7.84
N LEU A 133 10.23 -2.81 9.00
CA LEU A 133 11.26 -3.73 9.47
C LEU A 133 10.80 -5.19 9.38
N GLY A 134 11.66 -6.05 8.81
CA GLY A 134 11.42 -7.47 8.56
C GLY A 134 10.96 -7.79 7.13
N LEU A 135 10.53 -6.80 6.31
CA LEU A 135 10.03 -7.05 4.96
C LEU A 135 11.11 -7.06 3.87
N LYS A 136 12.28 -6.46 4.07
CA LYS A 136 13.33 -6.37 3.07
C LYS A 136 13.72 -7.73 2.49
N LYS A 137 13.88 -8.75 3.33
CA LYS A 137 14.20 -10.12 2.89
C LYS A 137 13.16 -10.69 1.94
N TRP A 138 11.88 -10.36 2.15
CA TRP A 138 10.82 -10.78 1.25
C TRP A 138 10.99 -10.15 -0.14
N PHE A 139 11.27 -8.84 -0.24
CA PHE A 139 11.54 -8.14 -1.49
C PHE A 139 12.77 -8.70 -2.20
N GLU A 140 13.87 -8.87 -1.49
CA GLU A 140 15.12 -9.46 -2.01
C GLU A 140 14.90 -10.88 -2.56
N SER A 141 14.06 -11.70 -1.89
CA SER A 141 13.67 -13.03 -2.37
C SER A 141 12.88 -13.01 -3.69
N LYS A 142 12.34 -11.84 -4.08
CA LYS A 142 11.62 -11.60 -5.34
C LYS A 142 12.48 -10.89 -6.38
N GLY A 143 13.76 -10.67 -6.11
CA GLY A 143 14.69 -9.98 -7.00
C GLY A 143 14.57 -8.45 -6.98
N ILE A 144 13.92 -7.88 -5.97
CA ILE A 144 13.75 -6.43 -5.80
C ILE A 144 14.71 -5.98 -4.71
N TYR A 145 15.77 -5.26 -5.07
CA TYR A 145 16.89 -4.92 -4.18
C TYR A 145 16.92 -3.46 -3.73
N ASN A 146 16.27 -2.54 -4.47
CA ASN A 146 16.21 -1.13 -4.06
C ASN A 146 15.13 -0.94 -2.99
N VAL A 147 15.39 -1.50 -1.81
CA VAL A 147 14.46 -1.59 -0.67
C VAL A 147 15.14 -1.09 0.59
N ARG A 148 14.46 -0.24 1.33
CA ARG A 148 14.89 0.25 2.64
C ARG A 148 13.84 -0.03 3.70
N GLU A 149 14.27 -0.70 4.78
CA GLU A 149 13.43 -0.94 5.96
C GLU A 149 13.52 0.24 6.93
N LEU A 150 12.38 0.54 7.57
CA LEU A 150 12.29 1.50 8.65
C LEU A 150 11.62 0.85 9.87
N ASP A 151 12.15 1.17 11.06
CA ASP A 151 11.49 0.93 12.34
C ASP A 151 10.54 2.11 12.67
N TRP A 152 9.68 1.95 13.65
CA TRP A 152 8.82 3.04 14.12
C TRP A 152 9.67 4.25 14.54
N TRP A 153 9.23 5.40 14.05
CA TRP A 153 9.88 6.71 14.24
C TRP A 153 11.15 6.91 13.44
N ASP A 154 11.62 5.90 12.68
CA ASP A 154 12.65 6.13 11.70
C ASP A 154 12.14 7.05 10.60
N SER A 155 13.06 7.88 10.11
CA SER A 155 12.75 8.82 9.04
C SER A 155 13.93 8.98 8.09
N LEU A 156 13.62 9.40 6.87
CA LEU A 156 14.60 9.78 5.86
C LEU A 156 14.06 10.94 5.04
N ILE A 157 14.97 11.68 4.46
CA ILE A 157 14.65 12.75 3.52
C ILE A 157 14.93 12.25 2.12
N ILE A 158 13.91 12.30 1.25
CA ILE A 158 14.05 12.06 -0.18
C ILE A 158 13.65 13.34 -0.88
N GLN A 159 14.58 13.89 -1.63
CA GLN A 159 14.46 15.23 -2.18
C GLN A 159 14.16 16.25 -1.05
N GLU A 160 13.06 16.97 -1.05
CA GLU A 160 12.69 17.90 0.03
C GLU A 160 11.58 17.35 0.95
N THR A 161 11.26 16.05 0.84
CA THR A 161 10.20 15.41 1.62
C THR A 161 10.78 14.53 2.72
N LEU A 162 10.46 14.85 3.98
CA LEU A 162 10.70 14.00 5.14
C LEU A 162 9.64 12.90 5.16
N ILE A 163 10.08 11.65 5.13
CA ILE A 163 9.22 10.47 5.19
C ILE A 163 9.52 9.76 6.51
N THR A 164 8.50 9.61 7.35
CA THR A 164 8.61 8.97 8.68
C THR A 164 7.68 7.79 8.77
N PHE A 165 8.16 6.65 9.26
CA PHE A 165 7.34 5.50 9.57
C PHE A 165 6.81 5.60 11.00
N VAL A 166 5.50 5.58 11.20
CA VAL A 166 4.87 5.83 12.51
C VAL A 166 4.00 4.65 12.96
N PRO A 167 3.97 4.33 14.28
CA PRO A 167 3.18 3.22 14.80
C PRO A 167 1.67 3.50 14.70
N VAL A 168 0.91 2.45 14.39
CA VAL A 168 -0.55 2.45 14.42
C VAL A 168 -1.05 1.17 15.09
N GLN A 169 -2.32 1.16 15.50
CA GLN A 169 -2.94 -0.04 16.06
C GLN A 169 -3.37 -0.99 14.91
N HIS A 170 -2.51 -1.94 14.60
CA HIS A 170 -2.76 -2.95 13.56
C HIS A 170 -1.95 -4.23 13.86
N TRP A 171 -1.70 -5.05 12.86
CA TRP A 171 -0.91 -6.27 12.90
C TRP A 171 -0.45 -6.66 11.50
N SER A 172 0.46 -7.61 11.40
CA SER A 172 0.96 -8.12 10.11
C SER A 172 0.89 -9.65 10.06
N ALA A 173 0.62 -10.20 8.88
CA ALA A 173 0.77 -11.61 8.53
C ALA A 173 0.60 -11.84 7.03
N ARG A 174 1.25 -12.86 6.47
CA ARG A 174 1.01 -13.39 5.11
C ARG A 174 0.77 -14.89 5.09
N GLY A 175 1.22 -15.60 6.10
CA GLY A 175 1.08 -17.05 6.25
C GLY A 175 0.26 -17.43 7.49
N LEU A 176 0.34 -18.71 7.86
CA LEU A 176 -0.38 -19.22 9.03
C LEU A 176 0.39 -18.99 10.34
N PHE A 177 1.72 -18.79 10.26
CA PHE A 177 2.60 -18.81 11.43
C PHE A 177 3.51 -17.56 11.54
N ASP A 178 3.35 -16.57 10.67
CA ASP A 178 4.19 -15.38 10.57
C ASP A 178 3.55 -14.10 11.15
N ARG A 179 2.56 -14.27 12.04
CA ARG A 179 1.87 -13.15 12.65
C ARG A 179 2.85 -12.27 13.45
N ASN A 180 2.88 -10.97 13.09
CA ASN A 180 3.74 -9.96 13.71
C ASN A 180 5.25 -10.23 13.60
N GLU A 181 5.69 -11.06 12.65
CA GLU A 181 7.12 -11.24 12.34
C GLU A 181 7.72 -10.05 11.58
N THR A 182 6.86 -9.25 10.96
CA THR A 182 7.24 -7.96 10.35
C THR A 182 6.49 -6.83 11.03
N LEU A 183 7.05 -5.63 11.03
CA LEU A 183 6.35 -4.47 11.57
C LEU A 183 5.17 -4.04 10.67
N TRP A 184 4.38 -3.14 11.19
CA TRP A 184 3.26 -2.45 10.54
C TRP A 184 3.21 -1.01 11.02
N GLY A 185 2.68 -0.10 10.22
CA GLY A 185 2.64 1.31 10.57
C GLY A 185 1.99 2.15 9.48
N ALA A 186 2.00 3.45 9.72
CA ALA A 186 1.59 4.46 8.76
C ALA A 186 2.82 5.20 8.22
N TRP A 187 2.66 5.83 7.08
CA TRP A 187 3.68 6.66 6.46
C TRP A 187 3.29 8.13 6.53
N HIS A 188 4.14 8.93 7.15
CA HIS A 188 3.98 10.37 7.25
C HIS A 188 4.95 11.07 6.31
N PHE A 189 4.41 11.84 5.38
CA PHE A 189 5.14 12.64 4.40
C PHE A 189 5.01 14.10 4.78
N LYS A 190 6.13 14.79 4.94
CA LYS A 190 6.15 16.20 5.33
C LYS A 190 7.18 16.96 4.51
N ASN A 191 6.77 18.07 3.94
CA ASN A 191 7.68 19.08 3.39
C ASN A 191 7.50 20.44 4.12
N LYS A 192 8.10 21.49 3.59
CA LYS A 192 8.02 22.83 4.20
C LYS A 192 6.59 23.35 4.33
N PHE A 193 5.69 22.97 3.42
CA PHE A 193 4.36 23.59 3.28
C PHE A 193 3.23 22.64 3.69
N HIS A 194 3.44 21.34 3.59
CA HIS A 194 2.38 20.35 3.64
C HIS A 194 2.76 19.10 4.43
N SER A 195 1.74 18.44 4.92
CA SER A 195 1.85 17.16 5.64
C SER A 195 0.71 16.24 5.21
N PHE A 196 1.07 15.01 4.87
CA PHE A 196 0.14 13.95 4.50
C PHE A 196 0.48 12.69 5.31
N ILE A 197 -0.52 11.96 5.78
CA ILE A 197 -0.33 10.68 6.44
C ILE A 197 -1.20 9.63 5.76
N HIS A 198 -0.60 8.49 5.47
CA HIS A 198 -1.26 7.28 4.95
C HIS A 198 -1.25 6.21 6.03
N LEU A 199 -2.42 5.69 6.40
CA LEU A 199 -2.66 4.73 7.48
C LEU A 199 -2.91 3.34 6.92
#